data_53b04996abcdcbcbd26e7442c9ccd347
#
_entry.id   53b04996abcdcbcbd26e7442c9ccd347
#
_cell.length_a   1.000
_cell.length_b   1.000
_cell.length_c   1.000
_cell.angle_alpha   90.00
_cell.angle_beta   90.00
_cell.angle_gamma   90.00
#
_symmetry.space_group_name_H-M   'P 1'
#
loop_
_entity.id
_entity.type
_entity.pdbx_description
1 polymer ?
#
loop_
_entity_poly.entity_id
_entity_poly.type
_entity_poly.pdbx_seq_one_letter_code
_entity_poly.pdbx_strand_id
1 'polypeptide(L)'
;KVLSGIRAVQTLCRLNRAHPQKHDTFVLDFMNETETIREAFSDYYRTTILADETDPNKLHDLKAALDAAQVYSPEQVQKVVELFLGDADRDTLDPILDACVAVYVDRLDEDGQVDFKGKAKVFCRTYSFLSSVIPYSNAAWEKLSIFLNLLTPKLPAPQEEDLAKGILEAID
;
A
#
# COMPACT_ATOMS: atom_id res chain seq x y z
N LYS A 1 -19.65 26.36 -9.55
CA LYS A 1 -18.36 27.03 -9.82
C LYS A 1 -17.54 26.14 -10.73
N VAL A 2 -17.10 26.67 -11.86
CA VAL A 2 -16.25 25.92 -12.79
C VAL A 2 -14.90 25.65 -12.13
N LEU A 3 -14.49 24.39 -12.09
CA LEU A 3 -13.24 23.89 -11.55
C LEU A 3 -12.35 23.44 -12.72
N SER A 4 -11.12 23.90 -12.77
CA SER A 4 -10.13 23.48 -13.77
C SER A 4 -8.71 23.55 -13.20
N GLY A 5 -7.80 22.77 -13.76
CA GLY A 5 -6.41 22.72 -13.39
C GLY A 5 -6.19 22.52 -11.89
N ILE A 6 -5.15 23.13 -11.34
CA ILE A 6 -4.75 22.98 -9.93
C ILE A 6 -5.85 23.35 -8.92
N ARG A 7 -6.77 24.23 -9.30
CA ARG A 7 -7.91 24.61 -8.43
C ARG A 7 -8.90 23.47 -8.23
N ALA A 8 -9.12 22.64 -9.26
CA ALA A 8 -9.94 21.44 -9.15
C ALA A 8 -9.33 20.48 -8.14
N VAL A 9 -8.04 20.19 -8.29
CA VAL A 9 -7.30 19.31 -7.39
C VAL A 9 -7.32 19.84 -5.95
N GLN A 10 -6.96 21.10 -5.72
CA GLN A 10 -6.94 21.70 -4.39
C GLN A 10 -8.32 21.71 -3.71
N THR A 11 -9.39 21.85 -4.49
CA THR A 11 -10.76 21.86 -3.93
C THR A 11 -11.20 20.46 -3.56
N LEU A 12 -10.97 19.47 -4.43
CA LEU A 12 -11.42 18.10 -4.25
C LEU A 12 -10.57 17.34 -3.23
N CYS A 13 -9.25 17.58 -3.19
CA CYS A 13 -8.37 16.97 -2.18
C CYS A 13 -8.72 17.40 -0.73
N ARG A 14 -9.40 18.54 -0.54
CA ARG A 14 -9.89 18.93 0.80
C ARG A 14 -10.92 17.96 1.36
N LEU A 15 -11.64 17.25 0.50
CA LEU A 15 -12.62 16.24 0.91
C LEU A 15 -11.95 14.98 1.46
N ASN A 16 -10.72 14.69 1.04
CA ASN A 16 -9.97 13.50 1.44
C ASN A 16 -9.13 13.68 2.72
N ARG A 17 -9.36 14.76 3.47
CA ARG A 17 -8.70 14.93 4.77
C ARG A 17 -9.14 13.82 5.72
N ALA A 18 -8.17 13.15 6.31
CA ALA A 18 -8.41 12.07 7.27
C ALA A 18 -9.20 12.58 8.49
N HIS A 19 -10.22 11.82 8.86
CA HIS A 19 -10.97 12.02 10.09
C HIS A 19 -11.43 10.66 10.62
N PRO A 20 -11.36 10.39 11.94
CA PRO A 20 -11.66 9.08 12.51
C PRO A 20 -13.05 8.52 12.19
N GLN A 21 -14.02 9.39 11.94
CA GLN A 21 -15.41 9.03 11.64
C GLN A 21 -15.75 9.11 10.15
N LYS A 22 -14.74 9.30 9.28
CA LYS A 22 -14.94 9.48 7.85
C LYS A 22 -14.40 8.26 7.13
N HIS A 23 -15.32 7.43 6.63
CA HIS A 23 -14.97 6.20 5.92
C HIS A 23 -15.00 6.39 4.40
N ASP A 24 -16.00 7.12 3.90
CA ASP A 24 -16.19 7.34 2.47
C ASP A 24 -16.44 8.82 2.14
N THR A 25 -15.99 9.22 0.96
CA THR A 25 -16.31 10.54 0.40
C THR A 25 -16.62 10.40 -1.08
N PHE A 26 -17.67 11.08 -1.51
CA PHE A 26 -17.99 11.22 -2.92
C PHE A 26 -18.30 12.65 -3.27
N VAL A 27 -18.09 12.97 -4.54
CA VAL A 27 -18.33 14.28 -5.11
C VAL A 27 -19.46 14.16 -6.11
N LEU A 28 -20.52 14.95 -5.93
CA LEU A 28 -21.53 15.17 -6.94
C LEU A 28 -21.26 16.54 -7.58
N ASP A 29 -20.92 16.50 -8.84
CA ASP A 29 -20.65 17.72 -9.63
C ASP A 29 -21.62 17.79 -10.82
N PHE A 30 -22.36 18.89 -10.88
CA PHE A 30 -23.36 19.18 -11.94
C PHE A 30 -22.89 20.28 -12.90
N MET A 31 -21.69 20.81 -12.72
CA MET A 31 -21.20 21.99 -13.41
C MET A 31 -19.95 21.72 -14.25
N ASN A 32 -19.19 20.71 -13.90
CA ASN A 32 -17.92 20.45 -14.55
C ASN A 32 -17.98 19.13 -15.33
N GLU A 33 -17.40 19.14 -16.51
CA GLU A 33 -17.21 17.94 -17.32
C GLU A 33 -16.23 17.00 -16.61
N THR A 34 -16.58 15.71 -16.53
CA THR A 34 -15.76 14.69 -15.88
C THR A 34 -14.35 14.65 -16.47
N GLU A 35 -14.23 14.84 -17.78
CA GLU A 35 -12.96 14.84 -18.48
C GLU A 35 -12.05 15.99 -18.06
N THR A 36 -12.60 17.20 -17.91
CA THR A 36 -11.85 18.37 -17.42
C THR A 36 -11.29 18.15 -16.02
N ILE A 37 -12.06 17.49 -15.17
CA ILE A 37 -11.60 17.15 -13.80
C ILE A 37 -10.52 16.07 -13.88
N ARG A 38 -10.70 15.04 -14.71
CA ARG A 38 -9.71 13.98 -14.92
C ARG A 38 -8.38 14.52 -15.45
N GLU A 39 -8.43 15.38 -16.46
CA GLU A 39 -7.25 16.04 -17.00
C GLU A 39 -6.52 16.86 -15.94
N ALA A 40 -7.25 17.66 -15.15
CA ALA A 40 -6.68 18.46 -14.08
C ALA A 40 -5.93 17.60 -13.05
N PHE A 41 -6.52 16.46 -12.67
CA PHE A 41 -5.86 15.50 -11.78
C PHE A 41 -4.69 14.81 -12.46
N SER A 42 -4.84 14.39 -13.72
CA SER A 42 -3.77 13.74 -14.49
C SER A 42 -2.54 14.65 -14.61
N ASP A 43 -2.74 15.93 -14.94
CA ASP A 43 -1.63 16.90 -15.06
C ASP A 43 -0.96 17.18 -13.72
N TYR A 44 -1.76 17.37 -12.67
CA TYR A 44 -1.21 17.56 -11.32
C TYR A 44 -0.41 16.36 -10.86
N TYR A 45 -0.96 15.17 -11.04
CA TYR A 45 -0.31 13.93 -10.65
C TYR A 45 0.88 13.59 -11.56
N ARG A 46 0.81 13.87 -12.85
CA ARG A 46 1.95 13.72 -13.75
C ARG A 46 3.13 14.61 -13.33
N THR A 47 2.87 15.84 -12.91
CA THR A 47 3.88 16.76 -12.38
C THR A 47 4.41 16.31 -11.01
N THR A 48 3.56 15.74 -10.17
CA THR A 48 3.93 15.23 -8.84
C THR A 48 4.60 13.84 -8.92
N ILE A 49 4.19 13.01 -9.89
CA ILE A 49 4.73 11.68 -10.17
C ILE A 49 6.14 11.74 -10.77
N LEU A 50 6.43 12.76 -11.57
CA LEU A 50 7.79 13.01 -12.11
C LEU A 50 8.80 13.42 -11.02
N ALA A 51 8.32 13.79 -9.83
CA ALA A 51 9.14 13.99 -8.64
C ALA A 51 9.23 12.70 -7.81
N ASP A 52 9.93 11.70 -8.30
CA ASP A 52 10.64 10.64 -7.58
C ASP A 52 9.87 9.45 -6.93
N GLU A 53 8.56 9.44 -6.73
CA GLU A 53 7.93 8.34 -5.99
C GLU A 53 6.96 7.43 -6.78
N THR A 54 6.67 7.70 -8.05
CA THR A 54 5.56 7.00 -8.75
C THR A 54 5.91 6.52 -10.16
N ASP A 55 7.13 6.09 -10.38
CA ASP A 55 7.51 5.39 -11.60
C ASP A 55 6.89 3.97 -11.58
N PRO A 56 6.06 3.58 -12.58
CA PRO A 56 5.56 2.22 -12.70
C PRO A 56 6.67 1.16 -12.69
N ASN A 57 7.90 1.52 -13.13
CA ASN A 57 9.04 0.63 -13.06
C ASN A 57 9.44 0.31 -11.61
N LYS A 58 9.28 1.24 -10.69
CA LYS A 58 9.52 0.99 -9.25
C LYS A 58 8.59 -0.10 -8.68
N LEU A 59 7.35 -0.23 -9.19
CA LEU A 59 6.46 -1.32 -8.76
C LEU A 59 6.97 -2.70 -9.21
N HIS A 60 7.60 -2.77 -10.39
CA HIS A 60 8.27 -4.01 -10.83
C HIS A 60 9.43 -4.36 -9.91
N ASP A 61 10.26 -3.38 -9.56
CA ASP A 61 11.42 -3.57 -8.68
C ASP A 61 10.98 -3.93 -7.26
N LEU A 62 9.97 -3.24 -6.73
CA LEU A 62 9.39 -3.56 -5.41
C LEU A 62 8.81 -4.96 -5.39
N LYS A 63 8.04 -5.34 -6.42
CA LYS A 63 7.51 -6.71 -6.53
C LYS A 63 8.62 -7.74 -6.60
N ALA A 64 9.63 -7.52 -7.43
CA ALA A 64 10.76 -8.44 -7.55
C ALA A 64 11.50 -8.60 -6.22
N ALA A 65 11.71 -7.52 -5.48
CA ALA A 65 12.33 -7.57 -4.16
C ALA A 65 11.48 -8.30 -3.11
N LEU A 66 10.14 -8.09 -3.13
CA LEU A 66 9.21 -8.78 -2.25
C LEU A 66 9.15 -10.28 -2.56
N ASP A 67 9.12 -10.65 -3.85
CA ASP A 67 9.13 -12.05 -4.28
C ASP A 67 10.47 -12.74 -3.93
N ALA A 68 11.60 -12.02 -4.04
CA ALA A 68 12.91 -12.52 -3.68
C ALA A 68 13.07 -12.85 -2.18
N ALA A 69 12.34 -12.18 -1.32
CA ALA A 69 12.30 -12.47 0.11
C ALA A 69 11.62 -13.80 0.44
N GLN A 70 10.85 -14.37 -0.49
CA GLN A 70 10.16 -15.66 -0.37
C GLN A 70 9.36 -15.85 0.94
N VAL A 71 8.77 -14.77 1.43
CA VAL A 71 7.88 -14.77 2.61
C VAL A 71 6.53 -15.38 2.28
N TYR A 72 6.12 -15.31 1.03
CA TYR A 72 4.87 -15.85 0.51
C TYR A 72 5.08 -16.56 -0.82
N SER A 73 4.12 -17.38 -1.21
CA SER A 73 4.07 -17.99 -2.55
C SER A 73 2.91 -17.41 -3.38
N PRO A 74 2.99 -17.50 -4.73
CA PRO A 74 1.89 -17.09 -5.61
C PRO A 74 0.55 -17.80 -5.28
N GLU A 75 0.62 -19.07 -4.87
CA GLU A 75 -0.55 -19.87 -4.50
C GLU A 75 -1.20 -19.35 -3.22
N GLN A 76 -0.40 -18.94 -2.23
CA GLN A 76 -0.91 -18.33 -1.00
C GLN A 76 -1.58 -16.99 -1.30
N VAL A 77 -0.97 -16.15 -2.14
CA VAL A 77 -1.58 -14.89 -2.59
C VAL A 77 -2.92 -15.15 -3.26
N GLN A 78 -2.97 -16.07 -4.22
CA GLN A 78 -4.20 -16.42 -4.94
C GLN A 78 -5.28 -16.91 -3.98
N LYS A 79 -4.93 -17.83 -3.06
CA LYS A 79 -5.86 -18.45 -2.13
C LYS A 79 -6.45 -17.45 -1.14
N VAL A 80 -5.60 -16.59 -0.56
CA VAL A 80 -6.06 -15.53 0.37
C VAL A 80 -7.00 -14.56 -0.33
N VAL A 81 -6.67 -14.14 -1.55
CA VAL A 81 -7.52 -13.22 -2.31
C VAL A 81 -8.87 -13.85 -2.70
N GLU A 82 -8.87 -15.12 -3.12
CA GLU A 82 -10.11 -15.83 -3.41
C GLU A 82 -11.02 -15.93 -2.19
N LEU A 83 -10.45 -16.27 -1.05
CA LEU A 83 -11.19 -16.35 0.21
C LEU A 83 -11.69 -14.97 0.64
N PHE A 84 -10.86 -13.95 0.54
CA PHE A 84 -11.21 -12.56 0.91
C PHE A 84 -12.35 -12.01 0.05
N LEU A 85 -12.28 -12.19 -1.28
CA LEU A 85 -13.33 -11.77 -2.21
C LEU A 85 -14.59 -12.63 -2.12
N GLY A 86 -14.47 -13.84 -1.58
CA GLY A 86 -15.59 -14.74 -1.30
C GLY A 86 -16.25 -14.50 0.06
N ASP A 87 -15.93 -13.40 0.76
CA ASP A 87 -16.46 -13.08 2.09
C ASP A 87 -16.21 -14.19 3.14
N ALA A 88 -15.10 -14.92 3.01
CA ALA A 88 -14.74 -15.95 3.97
C ALA A 88 -14.35 -15.30 5.32
N ASP A 89 -14.68 -16.00 6.41
CA ASP A 89 -14.34 -15.59 7.76
C ASP A 89 -12.82 -15.47 7.95
N ARG A 90 -12.39 -14.58 8.82
CA ARG A 90 -10.97 -14.37 9.17
C ARG A 90 -10.30 -15.66 9.64
N ASP A 91 -10.99 -16.51 10.34
CA ASP A 91 -10.49 -17.81 10.83
C ASP A 91 -10.00 -18.71 9.69
N THR A 92 -10.51 -18.52 8.47
CA THR A 92 -10.09 -19.24 7.27
C THR A 92 -8.87 -18.61 6.61
N LEU A 93 -8.72 -17.29 6.68
CA LEU A 93 -7.60 -16.53 6.11
C LEU A 93 -6.36 -16.58 7.00
N ASP A 94 -6.58 -16.47 8.32
CA ASP A 94 -5.52 -16.32 9.31
C ASP A 94 -4.48 -17.45 9.28
N PRO A 95 -4.80 -18.74 9.14
CA PRO A 95 -3.78 -19.79 9.06
C PRO A 95 -2.80 -19.61 7.89
N ILE A 96 -3.27 -19.11 6.74
CA ILE A 96 -2.41 -18.89 5.57
C ILE A 96 -1.49 -17.68 5.80
N LEU A 97 -2.05 -16.61 6.37
CA LEU A 97 -1.30 -15.40 6.69
C LEU A 97 -0.28 -15.68 7.82
N ASP A 98 -0.66 -16.44 8.84
CA ASP A 98 0.21 -16.80 9.97
C ASP A 98 1.37 -17.70 9.51
N ALA A 99 1.15 -18.57 8.53
CA ALA A 99 2.23 -19.31 7.89
C ALA A 99 3.25 -18.39 7.20
N CYS A 100 2.78 -17.31 6.54
CA CYS A 100 3.66 -16.30 5.96
C CYS A 100 4.40 -15.48 7.05
N VAL A 101 3.74 -15.18 8.16
CA VAL A 101 4.37 -14.50 9.31
C VAL A 101 5.47 -15.37 9.90
N ALA A 102 5.26 -16.68 10.04
CA ALA A 102 6.29 -17.60 10.52
C ALA A 102 7.51 -17.59 9.60
N VAL A 103 7.32 -17.68 8.28
CA VAL A 103 8.42 -17.60 7.31
C VAL A 103 9.15 -16.24 7.39
N TYR A 104 8.40 -15.14 7.56
CA TYR A 104 8.99 -13.81 7.71
C TYR A 104 9.90 -13.71 8.92
N VAL A 105 9.48 -14.25 10.06
CA VAL A 105 10.28 -14.26 11.30
C VAL A 105 11.48 -15.20 11.21
N ASP A 106 11.30 -16.39 10.63
CA ASP A 106 12.34 -17.41 10.60
C ASP A 106 13.41 -17.15 9.53
N ARG A 107 13.06 -16.52 8.42
CA ARG A 107 13.96 -16.34 7.27
C ARG A 107 14.66 -15.01 7.21
N LEU A 108 14.02 -13.95 7.70
CA LEU A 108 14.54 -12.60 7.59
C LEU A 108 15.17 -12.18 8.91
N ASP A 109 16.39 -11.65 8.83
CA ASP A 109 16.98 -10.89 9.92
C ASP A 109 16.24 -9.57 10.16
N GLU A 110 16.59 -8.84 11.18
CA GLU A 110 15.91 -7.60 11.57
C GLU A 110 15.89 -6.57 10.44
N ASP A 111 17.01 -6.38 9.75
CA ASP A 111 17.12 -5.46 8.62
C ASP A 111 16.24 -5.92 7.45
N GLY A 112 16.24 -7.21 7.13
CA GLY A 112 15.39 -7.81 6.11
C GLY A 112 13.89 -7.68 6.46
N GLN A 113 13.52 -7.80 7.72
CA GLN A 113 12.16 -7.60 8.20
C GLN A 113 11.70 -6.15 8.04
N VAL A 114 12.55 -5.19 8.41
CA VAL A 114 12.28 -3.75 8.20
C VAL A 114 12.13 -3.44 6.71
N ASP A 115 13.07 -3.92 5.90
CA ASP A 115 13.09 -3.70 4.46
C ASP A 115 11.85 -4.30 3.77
N PHE A 116 11.52 -5.56 4.07
CA PHE A 116 10.32 -6.21 3.53
C PHE A 116 9.05 -5.45 3.88
N LYS A 117 8.86 -5.12 5.17
CA LYS A 117 7.67 -4.39 5.65
C LYS A 117 7.58 -2.99 5.06
N GLY A 118 8.72 -2.32 4.90
CA GLY A 118 8.82 -1.02 4.23
C GLY A 118 8.40 -1.12 2.76
N LYS A 119 8.97 -2.06 2.00
CA LYS A 119 8.66 -2.30 0.59
C LYS A 119 7.21 -2.69 0.37
N ALA A 120 6.64 -3.55 1.24
CA ALA A 120 5.24 -3.94 1.16
C ALA A 120 4.30 -2.74 1.30
N LYS A 121 4.55 -1.85 2.28
CA LYS A 121 3.78 -0.61 2.46
C LYS A 121 3.90 0.33 1.27
N VAL A 122 5.13 0.51 0.75
CA VAL A 122 5.36 1.37 -0.43
C VAL A 122 4.66 0.79 -1.65
N PHE A 123 4.74 -0.51 -1.89
CA PHE A 123 4.04 -1.18 -2.99
C PHE A 123 2.53 -0.96 -2.93
N CYS A 124 1.90 -1.22 -1.77
CA CYS A 124 0.45 -1.05 -1.59
C CYS A 124 0.03 0.41 -1.81
N ARG A 125 0.76 1.37 -1.23
CA ARG A 125 0.48 2.81 -1.38
C ARG A 125 0.61 3.25 -2.83
N THR A 126 1.70 2.88 -3.49
CA THR A 126 1.96 3.24 -4.89
C THR A 126 0.96 2.61 -5.84
N TYR A 127 0.64 1.33 -5.66
CA TYR A 127 -0.35 0.63 -6.48
C TYR A 127 -1.76 1.22 -6.29
N SER A 128 -2.19 1.43 -5.05
CA SER A 128 -3.48 2.06 -4.75
C SER A 128 -3.62 3.44 -5.38
N PHE A 129 -2.54 4.22 -5.37
CA PHE A 129 -2.50 5.52 -6.03
C PHE A 129 -2.61 5.39 -7.55
N LEU A 130 -1.78 4.56 -8.18
CA LEU A 130 -1.78 4.37 -9.64
C LEU A 130 -3.11 3.84 -10.15
N SER A 131 -3.70 2.85 -9.47
CA SER A 131 -4.99 2.28 -9.86
C SER A 131 -6.17 3.26 -9.73
N SER A 132 -6.04 4.26 -8.86
CA SER A 132 -7.08 5.29 -8.68
C SER A 132 -7.00 6.43 -9.70
N VAL A 133 -5.83 6.66 -10.30
CA VAL A 133 -5.56 7.82 -11.16
C VAL A 133 -5.48 7.45 -12.63
N ILE A 134 -4.92 6.30 -12.93
CA ILE A 134 -4.75 5.80 -14.29
C ILE A 134 -5.64 4.57 -14.45
N PRO A 135 -6.28 4.34 -15.60
CA PRO A 135 -6.97 3.07 -15.88
C PRO A 135 -5.95 1.95 -16.08
N TYR A 136 -5.12 1.76 -15.03
CA TYR A 136 -4.07 0.77 -14.96
C TYR A 136 -4.57 -0.40 -14.12
N SER A 137 -4.99 -1.46 -14.79
CA SER A 137 -5.38 -2.70 -14.12
C SER A 137 -4.36 -3.80 -14.39
N ASN A 138 -3.64 -4.19 -13.37
CA ASN A 138 -2.82 -5.38 -13.37
C ASN A 138 -3.37 -6.35 -12.32
N ALA A 139 -4.09 -7.38 -12.76
CA ALA A 139 -4.75 -8.32 -11.85
C ALA A 139 -3.79 -9.01 -10.88
N ALA A 140 -2.53 -9.25 -11.28
CA ALA A 140 -1.53 -9.85 -10.40
C ALA A 140 -1.08 -8.87 -9.31
N TRP A 141 -0.95 -7.59 -9.63
CA TRP A 141 -0.58 -6.55 -8.66
C TRP A 141 -1.74 -6.19 -7.74
N GLU A 142 -2.97 -6.21 -8.26
CA GLU A 142 -4.18 -6.06 -7.45
C GLU A 142 -4.23 -7.14 -6.36
N LYS A 143 -4.08 -8.40 -6.75
CA LYS A 143 -4.05 -9.53 -5.82
C LYS A 143 -2.94 -9.38 -4.79
N LEU A 144 -1.74 -9.01 -5.23
CA LEU A 144 -0.60 -8.80 -4.33
C LEU A 144 -0.88 -7.64 -3.36
N SER A 145 -1.46 -6.54 -3.83
CA SER A 145 -1.83 -5.40 -2.97
C SER A 145 -2.85 -5.79 -1.91
N ILE A 146 -3.91 -6.52 -2.28
CA ILE A 146 -4.90 -7.04 -1.33
C ILE A 146 -4.22 -7.94 -0.28
N PHE A 147 -3.42 -8.90 -0.75
CA PHE A 147 -2.69 -9.84 0.11
C PHE A 147 -1.77 -9.11 1.09
N LEU A 148 -0.94 -8.18 0.62
CA LEU A 148 0.00 -7.43 1.45
C LEU A 148 -0.70 -6.51 2.45
N ASN A 149 -1.86 -5.94 2.10
CA ASN A 149 -2.67 -5.16 3.03
C ASN A 149 -3.24 -6.02 4.17
N LEU A 150 -3.50 -7.31 3.93
CA LEU A 150 -3.92 -8.25 4.96
C LEU A 150 -2.75 -8.78 5.79
N LEU A 151 -1.60 -9.03 5.15
CA LEU A 151 -0.42 -9.58 5.80
C LEU A 151 0.32 -8.56 6.66
N THR A 152 0.55 -7.34 6.14
CA THR A 152 1.41 -6.31 6.78
C THR A 152 1.01 -5.98 8.24
N PRO A 153 -0.29 -5.89 8.60
CA PRO A 153 -0.69 -5.65 9.98
C PRO A 153 -0.37 -6.80 10.94
N LYS A 154 -0.22 -8.03 10.42
CA LYS A 154 0.13 -9.22 11.21
C LYS A 154 1.64 -9.38 11.42
N LEU A 155 2.46 -8.73 10.58
CA LEU A 155 3.91 -8.80 10.71
C LEU A 155 4.36 -8.13 12.01
N PRO A 156 5.18 -8.79 12.86
CA PRO A 156 5.70 -8.18 14.08
C PRO A 156 6.48 -6.91 13.75
N ALA A 157 6.52 -5.96 14.70
CA ALA A 157 7.46 -4.87 14.63
C ALA A 157 8.87 -5.44 14.83
N PRO A 158 9.88 -4.96 14.08
CA PRO A 158 11.27 -5.27 14.39
C PRO A 158 11.50 -4.91 15.86
N GLN A 159 12.23 -5.73 16.59
CA GLN A 159 12.61 -5.37 17.94
C GLN A 159 13.56 -4.17 17.82
N GLU A 160 13.08 -2.98 18.19
CA GLU A 160 13.98 -1.87 18.41
C GLU A 160 14.92 -2.34 19.53
N GLU A 161 16.22 -2.50 19.23
CA GLU A 161 17.23 -2.57 20.28
C GLU A 161 17.02 -1.35 21.17
N ASP A 162 16.73 -1.62 22.41
CA ASP A 162 16.55 -0.57 23.43
C ASP A 162 17.91 0.09 23.67
N LEU A 163 18.28 1.03 22.77
CA LEU A 163 19.50 1.84 22.86
C LEU A 163 19.61 2.55 24.21
N ALA A 164 18.50 2.68 24.95
CA ALA A 164 18.48 3.20 26.29
C ALA A 164 19.13 2.24 27.31
N LYS A 165 19.10 0.92 27.08
CA LYS A 165 19.76 -0.05 27.97
C LYS A 165 21.28 0.03 27.90
N GLY A 166 21.84 0.19 26.70
CA GLY A 166 23.30 0.33 26.52
C GLY A 166 23.89 1.61 27.09
N ILE A 167 23.09 2.67 27.22
CA ILE A 167 23.53 3.95 27.82
C ILE A 167 23.51 3.90 29.35
N LEU A 168 22.58 3.14 29.92
CA LEU A 168 22.51 2.99 31.40
C LEU A 168 23.60 2.06 31.97
N GLU A 169 24.05 1.07 31.22
CA GLU A 169 25.17 0.19 31.63
C GLU A 169 26.56 0.83 31.44
N ALA A 170 26.65 1.94 30.70
CA ALA A 170 27.93 2.66 30.50
C ALA A 170 28.18 3.80 31.52
N ILE A 171 27.30 3.97 32.52
CA ILE A 171 27.35 5.07 33.52
C ILE A 171 27.66 4.54 34.94
N ASP A 172 27.90 3.22 35.13
CA ASP A 172 28.40 2.65 36.39
C ASP A 172 29.93 2.47 36.34
#